data_bb7bb1f81a00933f423acb8a7b4d7a69
#
_entry.id   bb7bb1f81a00933f423acb8a7b4d7a69
#
_cell.length_a   1.000
_cell.length_b   1.000
_cell.length_c   1.000
_cell.angle_alpha   90.00
_cell.angle_beta   90.00
_cell.angle_gamma   90.00
#
_symmetry.space_group_name_H-M   'P 1'
#
loop_
_entity.id
_entity.type
_entity.pdbx_description
1 polymer ?
#
loop_
_entity_poly.entity_id
_entity_poly.type
_entity_poly.pdbx_seq_one_letter_code
_entity_poly.pdbx_strand_id
1 'polypeptide(L)'
;MSFDDEVVLDNINLYFNDKEFLTLLGPSGCGKTTMLRIIGGFLKPTKGDVFFDGVRINDVPPNKRMVNTVFQKYALFPHLNVFENVAFGLRIKREDGKKLSEKEISDRVLEMLEVVSLKGFEGRDVSSLSGGQQQRVAIARALVNRPKVLLLDEPLGALDMRLRKDMQIELKRIQQAMDITFIYVTHDQEEALAMSDTVVVMDGGVIQQIGTPEDIYNEPTNAFVADFIGESNIIDGHMLEDCYVEIYGRKFKCLDKGFAPNEPVDVVIRPEDIDIVPPEQGRITGTVTSITFKGMFYDIIVDFGGFKWLIQTTDFHDIGKTIGILIEPDGIHVMKKSKYSGMFGDYSSYSEEYDDLSDADSIIEDERDTEGASDEG
;
A
#
# COMPACT_ATOMS: atom_id res chain seq x y z
N MET A 1 -8.73 -19.99 6.78
CA MET A 1 -7.98 -20.11 8.06
C MET A 1 -8.82 -19.54 9.17
N SER A 2 -9.06 -20.32 10.24
CA SER A 2 -9.86 -19.84 11.36
C SER A 2 -9.09 -20.08 12.67
N PHE A 3 -9.28 -19.19 13.63
CA PHE A 3 -8.84 -19.33 15.02
C PHE A 3 -10.09 -19.34 15.88
N ASP A 4 -10.28 -20.40 16.66
CA ASP A 4 -11.51 -20.66 17.39
C ASP A 4 -12.73 -20.52 16.43
N ASP A 5 -13.63 -19.58 16.65
CA ASP A 5 -14.81 -19.32 15.84
C ASP A 5 -14.63 -18.15 14.83
N GLU A 6 -13.47 -17.49 14.82
CA GLU A 6 -13.20 -16.35 13.95
C GLU A 6 -12.50 -16.77 12.65
N VAL A 7 -13.06 -16.37 11.49
CA VAL A 7 -12.47 -16.61 10.19
C VAL A 7 -11.56 -15.45 9.82
N VAL A 8 -10.24 -15.68 9.84
CA VAL A 8 -9.21 -14.66 9.51
C VAL A 8 -8.85 -14.64 8.03
N LEU A 9 -8.94 -15.80 7.35
CA LEU A 9 -8.74 -15.88 5.89
C LEU A 9 -9.84 -16.78 5.32
N ASP A 10 -10.59 -16.25 4.36
CA ASP A 10 -11.69 -16.95 3.71
C ASP A 10 -11.42 -17.15 2.21
N ASN A 11 -11.41 -18.41 1.80
CA ASN A 11 -11.33 -18.83 0.40
C ASN A 11 -10.26 -18.13 -0.45
N ILE A 12 -9.03 -18.04 0.07
CA ILE A 12 -7.92 -17.41 -0.63
C ILE A 12 -7.41 -18.35 -1.74
N ASN A 13 -7.42 -17.84 -2.97
CA ASN A 13 -6.81 -18.47 -4.14
C ASN A 13 -5.79 -17.48 -4.73
N LEU A 14 -4.50 -17.76 -4.54
CA LEU A 14 -3.42 -16.89 -4.97
C LEU A 14 -2.24 -17.71 -5.44
N TYR A 15 -1.61 -17.28 -6.50
CA TYR A 15 -0.34 -17.84 -6.96
C TYR A 15 0.69 -16.72 -7.12
N PHE A 16 1.96 -17.08 -7.02
CA PHE A 16 3.10 -16.18 -7.13
C PHE A 16 3.95 -16.62 -8.31
N ASN A 17 4.36 -15.68 -9.14
CA ASN A 17 5.30 -15.94 -10.21
C ASN A 17 6.74 -16.01 -9.67
N ASP A 18 7.60 -16.74 -10.38
CA ASP A 18 9.03 -16.77 -10.07
C ASP A 18 9.64 -15.37 -10.30
N LYS A 19 10.52 -14.95 -9.37
CA LYS A 19 11.26 -13.68 -9.45
C LYS A 19 10.41 -12.41 -9.42
N GLU A 20 9.19 -12.51 -8.96
CA GLU A 20 8.23 -11.42 -8.82
C GLU A 20 8.40 -10.70 -7.48
N PHE A 21 8.20 -9.39 -7.46
CA PHE A 21 7.99 -8.63 -6.24
C PHE A 21 6.48 -8.46 -6.03
N LEU A 22 5.90 -9.30 -5.18
CA LEU A 22 4.47 -9.26 -4.89
C LEU A 22 4.22 -8.64 -3.52
N THR A 23 3.27 -7.71 -3.46
CA THR A 23 2.86 -7.08 -2.21
C THR A 23 1.45 -7.49 -1.80
N LEU A 24 1.31 -7.93 -0.54
CA LEU A 24 0.03 -8.08 0.15
C LEU A 24 -0.27 -6.76 0.86
N LEU A 25 -1.27 -6.03 0.39
CA LEU A 25 -1.67 -4.71 0.85
C LEU A 25 -3.06 -4.75 1.47
N GLY A 26 -3.31 -3.96 2.51
CA GLY A 26 -4.64 -3.86 3.14
C GLY A 26 -4.57 -3.31 4.56
N PRO A 27 -5.70 -3.00 5.20
CA PRO A 27 -5.76 -2.47 6.55
C PRO A 27 -5.24 -3.46 7.60
N SER A 28 -4.97 -2.95 8.80
CA SER A 28 -4.55 -3.79 9.93
C SER A 28 -5.62 -4.84 10.25
N GLY A 29 -5.19 -6.08 10.52
CA GLY A 29 -6.11 -7.17 10.86
C GLY A 29 -6.76 -7.90 9.66
N CYS A 30 -6.58 -7.49 8.40
CA CYS A 30 -7.19 -8.16 7.25
C CYS A 30 -6.56 -9.53 6.87
N GLY A 31 -5.60 -10.06 7.64
CA GLY A 31 -5.06 -11.41 7.44
C GLY A 31 -3.71 -11.53 6.75
N LYS A 32 -3.04 -10.44 6.31
CA LYS A 32 -1.75 -10.45 5.59
C LYS A 32 -0.66 -11.23 6.31
N THR A 33 -0.35 -10.87 7.55
CA THR A 33 0.65 -11.58 8.38
C THR A 33 0.27 -13.04 8.63
N THR A 34 -1.02 -13.36 8.75
CA THR A 34 -1.50 -14.75 8.86
C THR A 34 -1.21 -15.53 7.59
N MET A 35 -1.46 -14.95 6.41
CA MET A 35 -1.12 -15.57 5.12
C MET A 35 0.39 -15.79 5.01
N LEU A 36 1.21 -14.80 5.34
CA LEU A 36 2.67 -14.90 5.32
C LEU A 36 3.17 -16.02 6.26
N ARG A 37 2.58 -16.16 7.45
CA ARG A 37 2.92 -17.24 8.40
C ARG A 37 2.52 -18.64 7.88
N ILE A 38 1.43 -18.74 7.12
CA ILE A 38 1.04 -20.00 6.46
C ILE A 38 2.05 -20.35 5.37
N ILE A 39 2.45 -19.40 4.52
CA ILE A 39 3.46 -19.60 3.47
C ILE A 39 4.81 -19.98 4.11
N GLY A 40 5.22 -19.30 5.19
CA GLY A 40 6.43 -19.58 5.93
C GLY A 40 6.41 -20.91 6.70
N GLY A 41 5.23 -21.53 6.87
CA GLY A 41 5.08 -22.80 7.61
C GLY A 41 4.99 -22.67 9.13
N PHE A 42 4.82 -21.44 9.62
CA PHE A 42 4.61 -21.17 11.06
C PHE A 42 3.16 -21.47 11.49
N LEU A 43 2.23 -21.46 10.54
CA LEU A 43 0.82 -21.84 10.74
C LEU A 43 0.41 -22.86 9.68
N LYS A 44 -0.46 -23.79 10.05
CA LYS A 44 -1.12 -24.71 9.09
C LYS A 44 -2.50 -24.12 8.73
N PRO A 45 -2.88 -24.11 7.44
CA PRO A 45 -4.24 -23.70 7.06
C PRO A 45 -5.28 -24.65 7.66
N THR A 46 -6.40 -24.12 8.11
CA THR A 46 -7.54 -24.94 8.63
C THR A 46 -8.12 -25.81 7.53
N LYS A 47 -8.21 -25.26 6.31
CA LYS A 47 -8.64 -25.97 5.07
C LYS A 47 -7.82 -25.44 3.90
N GLY A 48 -7.74 -26.23 2.82
CA GLY A 48 -6.99 -25.89 1.62
C GLY A 48 -5.53 -26.30 1.69
N ASP A 49 -4.79 -25.99 0.64
CA ASP A 49 -3.45 -26.47 0.42
C ASP A 49 -2.54 -25.34 -0.05
N VAL A 50 -1.26 -25.43 0.37
CA VAL A 50 -0.17 -24.57 -0.08
C VAL A 50 0.77 -25.41 -0.92
N PHE A 51 1.07 -24.92 -2.12
CA PHE A 51 1.98 -25.57 -3.04
C PHE A 51 3.23 -24.72 -3.28
N PHE A 52 4.36 -25.38 -3.45
CA PHE A 52 5.62 -24.78 -3.87
C PHE A 52 6.20 -25.61 -5.02
N ASP A 53 6.40 -25.01 -6.20
CA ASP A 53 6.80 -25.72 -7.42
C ASP A 53 5.94 -26.98 -7.70
N GLY A 54 4.62 -26.87 -7.50
CA GLY A 54 3.66 -27.97 -7.69
C GLY A 54 3.67 -29.03 -6.57
N VAL A 55 4.53 -28.91 -5.56
CA VAL A 55 4.59 -29.81 -4.41
C VAL A 55 3.83 -29.24 -3.24
N ARG A 56 2.90 -30.02 -2.66
CA ARG A 56 2.17 -29.65 -1.44
C ARG A 56 3.10 -29.54 -0.24
N ILE A 57 3.09 -28.39 0.44
CA ILE A 57 4.02 -28.08 1.53
C ILE A 57 3.34 -27.85 2.90
N ASN A 58 2.05 -28.15 3.08
CA ASN A 58 1.35 -27.93 4.35
C ASN A 58 2.04 -28.58 5.56
N ASP A 59 2.66 -29.76 5.37
CA ASP A 59 3.30 -30.53 6.43
C ASP A 59 4.83 -30.36 6.47
N VAL A 60 5.38 -29.53 5.58
CA VAL A 60 6.81 -29.20 5.55
C VAL A 60 7.10 -28.14 6.63
N PRO A 61 7.97 -28.43 7.62
CA PRO A 61 8.29 -27.47 8.68
C PRO A 61 9.07 -26.26 8.12
N PRO A 62 9.04 -25.09 8.78
CA PRO A 62 9.64 -23.85 8.28
C PRO A 62 11.11 -23.98 7.84
N ASN A 63 11.92 -24.68 8.63
CA ASN A 63 13.35 -24.86 8.39
C ASN A 63 13.69 -25.76 7.18
N LYS A 64 12.69 -26.42 6.59
CA LYS A 64 12.85 -27.24 5.37
C LYS A 64 12.20 -26.63 4.13
N ARG A 65 11.49 -25.49 4.28
CA ARG A 65 10.94 -24.76 3.14
C ARG A 65 12.04 -23.96 2.45
N MET A 66 11.90 -23.77 1.14
CA MET A 66 12.80 -22.93 0.34
C MET A 66 12.46 -21.43 0.48
N VAL A 67 11.95 -21.03 1.63
CA VAL A 67 11.54 -19.66 1.97
C VAL A 67 12.26 -19.20 3.22
N ASN A 68 12.58 -17.91 3.31
CA ASN A 68 13.07 -17.27 4.54
C ASN A 68 12.20 -16.07 4.88
N THR A 69 12.15 -15.68 6.16
CA THR A 69 11.32 -14.60 6.64
C THR A 69 12.16 -13.53 7.35
N VAL A 70 11.93 -12.27 6.99
CA VAL A 70 12.35 -11.09 7.76
C VAL A 70 11.14 -10.58 8.52
N PHE A 71 11.25 -10.56 9.86
CA PHE A 71 10.19 -10.11 10.75
C PHE A 71 10.24 -8.60 10.96
N GLN A 72 9.13 -7.99 11.32
CA GLN A 72 8.96 -6.56 11.58
C GLN A 72 10.01 -5.95 12.53
N LYS A 73 10.42 -6.68 13.56
CA LYS A 73 11.46 -6.26 14.53
C LYS A 73 12.85 -6.79 14.19
N TYR A 74 13.11 -7.20 12.93
CA TYR A 74 14.38 -7.73 12.40
C TYR A 74 14.91 -8.99 13.12
N ALA A 75 14.61 -9.22 14.39
CA ALA A 75 15.01 -10.35 15.21
C ALA A 75 16.52 -10.67 15.13
N LEU A 76 17.38 -9.61 15.11
CA LEU A 76 18.82 -9.79 15.16
C LEU A 76 19.26 -10.32 16.52
N PHE A 77 20.33 -11.10 16.53
CA PHE A 77 20.93 -11.62 17.76
C PHE A 77 21.82 -10.51 18.37
N PRO A 78 21.43 -9.88 19.50
CA PRO A 78 22.12 -8.71 20.03
C PRO A 78 23.52 -9.00 20.58
N HIS A 79 23.81 -10.25 20.90
CA HIS A 79 25.11 -10.71 21.40
C HIS A 79 26.08 -11.15 20.29
N LEU A 80 25.66 -11.06 19.04
CA LEU A 80 26.46 -11.38 17.86
C LEU A 80 26.73 -10.12 17.03
N ASN A 81 27.93 -10.02 16.47
CA ASN A 81 28.26 -8.96 15.52
C ASN A 81 27.53 -9.16 14.17
N VAL A 82 27.74 -8.26 13.22
CA VAL A 82 27.11 -8.31 11.88
C VAL A 82 27.47 -9.61 11.17
N PHE A 83 28.78 -9.96 11.12
CA PHE A 83 29.24 -11.19 10.47
C PHE A 83 28.57 -12.44 11.05
N GLU A 84 28.57 -12.56 12.37
CA GLU A 84 28.02 -13.70 13.09
C GLU A 84 26.50 -13.83 12.93
N ASN A 85 25.77 -12.70 12.88
CA ASN A 85 24.34 -12.69 12.58
C ASN A 85 24.08 -13.28 11.19
N VAL A 86 24.81 -12.87 10.16
CA VAL A 86 24.64 -13.37 8.80
C VAL A 86 25.11 -14.82 8.68
N ALA A 87 26.24 -15.17 9.28
CA ALA A 87 26.81 -16.52 9.25
C ALA A 87 25.98 -17.57 9.99
N PHE A 88 25.11 -17.16 10.91
CA PHE A 88 24.41 -18.05 11.85
C PHE A 88 23.70 -19.22 11.15
N GLY A 89 22.94 -18.94 10.11
CA GLY A 89 22.21 -19.96 9.33
C GLY A 89 23.15 -20.94 8.60
N LEU A 90 24.25 -20.43 8.05
CA LEU A 90 25.22 -21.23 7.31
C LEU A 90 25.96 -22.23 8.21
N ARG A 91 26.24 -21.87 9.47
CA ARG A 91 26.91 -22.76 10.42
C ARG A 91 26.05 -23.96 10.86
N ILE A 92 24.74 -23.81 10.80
CA ILE A 92 23.79 -24.87 11.14
C ILE A 92 23.46 -25.72 9.91
N LYS A 93 23.43 -25.11 8.73
CA LYS A 93 23.09 -25.77 7.47
C LYS A 93 24.07 -26.88 7.14
N ARG A 94 23.57 -27.94 6.53
CA ARG A 94 24.36 -28.99 5.93
C ARG A 94 24.02 -29.07 4.45
N GLU A 95 25.02 -28.97 3.60
CA GLU A 95 24.91 -29.19 2.15
C GLU A 95 25.48 -30.58 1.84
N ASP A 96 24.71 -31.43 1.18
CA ASP A 96 25.05 -32.83 0.91
C ASP A 96 25.51 -33.60 2.18
N GLY A 97 24.89 -33.30 3.32
CA GLY A 97 25.23 -33.94 4.60
C GLY A 97 26.47 -33.40 5.31
N LYS A 98 27.23 -32.48 4.68
CA LYS A 98 28.46 -31.90 5.22
C LYS A 98 28.24 -30.49 5.72
N LYS A 99 28.96 -30.06 6.76
CA LYS A 99 29.04 -28.67 7.18
C LYS A 99 29.88 -27.87 6.18
N LEU A 100 29.53 -26.62 5.95
CA LEU A 100 30.36 -25.68 5.20
C LEU A 100 31.66 -25.41 5.98
N SER A 101 32.77 -25.20 5.24
CA SER A 101 34.00 -24.72 5.83
C SER A 101 33.91 -23.26 6.24
N GLU A 102 34.72 -22.83 7.22
CA GLU A 102 34.76 -21.43 7.64
C GLU A 102 35.12 -20.48 6.51
N LYS A 103 35.94 -20.93 5.53
CA LYS A 103 36.26 -20.17 4.34
C LYS A 103 35.01 -19.92 3.47
N GLU A 104 34.24 -20.99 3.17
CA GLU A 104 33.02 -20.89 2.37
C GLU A 104 31.98 -20.02 3.06
N ILE A 105 31.86 -20.12 4.40
CA ILE A 105 30.99 -19.25 5.21
C ILE A 105 31.43 -17.82 5.07
N SER A 106 32.73 -17.54 5.24
CA SER A 106 33.26 -16.17 5.15
C SER A 106 33.03 -15.56 3.78
N ASP A 107 33.34 -16.32 2.71
CA ASP A 107 33.17 -15.84 1.32
C ASP A 107 31.69 -15.48 1.05
N ARG A 108 30.75 -16.35 1.43
CA ARG A 108 29.30 -16.09 1.26
C ARG A 108 28.80 -14.92 2.10
N VAL A 109 29.27 -14.76 3.33
CA VAL A 109 28.86 -13.64 4.21
C VAL A 109 29.36 -12.32 3.63
N LEU A 110 30.63 -12.25 3.20
CA LEU A 110 31.21 -11.05 2.61
C LEU A 110 30.51 -10.66 1.30
N GLU A 111 30.25 -11.63 0.43
CA GLU A 111 29.44 -11.43 -0.79
C GLU A 111 28.07 -10.83 -0.44
N MET A 112 27.38 -11.41 0.54
CA MET A 112 26.04 -10.94 0.94
C MET A 112 26.07 -9.55 1.57
N LEU A 113 27.07 -9.23 2.40
CA LEU A 113 27.23 -7.89 2.95
C LEU A 113 27.53 -6.83 1.87
N GLU A 114 28.20 -7.20 0.80
CA GLU A 114 28.38 -6.34 -0.37
C GLU A 114 27.06 -6.11 -1.12
N VAL A 115 26.24 -7.16 -1.31
CA VAL A 115 24.90 -7.06 -1.93
C VAL A 115 24.01 -6.10 -1.19
N VAL A 116 24.01 -6.10 0.16
CA VAL A 116 23.19 -5.21 0.99
C VAL A 116 23.89 -3.89 1.36
N SER A 117 24.96 -3.52 0.67
CA SER A 117 25.71 -2.27 0.87
C SER A 117 26.24 -2.07 2.31
N LEU A 118 26.69 -3.17 2.95
CA LEU A 118 27.28 -3.19 4.30
C LEU A 118 28.74 -3.72 4.33
N LYS A 119 29.45 -3.64 3.23
CA LYS A 119 30.89 -3.98 3.18
C LYS A 119 31.68 -3.14 4.18
N GLY A 120 32.52 -3.79 4.98
CA GLY A 120 33.31 -3.14 6.04
C GLY A 120 32.60 -3.01 7.38
N PHE A 121 31.39 -3.57 7.53
CA PHE A 121 30.63 -3.58 8.77
C PHE A 121 30.71 -4.90 9.54
N GLU A 122 31.46 -5.87 9.06
CA GLU A 122 31.49 -7.27 9.52
C GLU A 122 31.67 -7.40 11.04
N GLY A 123 32.59 -6.62 11.59
CA GLY A 123 32.96 -6.67 13.01
C GLY A 123 32.11 -5.79 13.92
N ARG A 124 31.14 -5.01 13.39
CA ARG A 124 30.36 -4.10 14.21
C ARG A 124 29.30 -4.82 15.02
N ASP A 125 29.04 -4.28 16.22
CA ASP A 125 27.91 -4.72 17.03
C ASP A 125 26.59 -4.24 16.40
N VAL A 126 25.59 -5.12 16.33
CA VAL A 126 24.29 -4.78 15.71
C VAL A 126 23.55 -3.66 16.45
N SER A 127 23.79 -3.49 17.75
CA SER A 127 23.24 -2.40 18.56
C SER A 127 23.78 -1.02 18.19
N SER A 128 24.94 -0.95 17.55
CA SER A 128 25.56 0.31 17.09
C SER A 128 25.05 0.79 15.73
N LEU A 129 24.21 -0.01 15.07
CA LEU A 129 23.70 0.24 13.73
C LEU A 129 22.42 1.07 13.75
N SER A 130 22.22 1.91 12.73
CA SER A 130 20.92 2.54 12.47
C SER A 130 19.85 1.50 12.12
N GLY A 131 18.56 1.85 12.24
CA GLY A 131 17.44 0.95 11.93
C GLY A 131 17.53 0.36 10.51
N GLY A 132 17.82 1.18 9.49
CA GLY A 132 18.01 0.70 8.11
C GLY A 132 19.24 -0.19 7.93
N GLN A 133 20.31 0.02 8.71
CA GLN A 133 21.47 -0.89 8.71
C GLN A 133 21.12 -2.23 9.36
N GLN A 134 20.40 -2.22 10.48
CA GLN A 134 19.92 -3.43 11.14
C GLN A 134 19.00 -4.24 10.21
N GLN A 135 18.11 -3.57 9.50
CA GLN A 135 17.25 -4.19 8.50
C GLN A 135 18.06 -4.87 7.40
N ARG A 136 19.06 -4.19 6.84
CA ARG A 136 19.94 -4.78 5.82
C ARG A 136 20.72 -5.98 6.33
N VAL A 137 21.14 -5.99 7.59
CA VAL A 137 21.74 -7.20 8.21
C VAL A 137 20.71 -8.34 8.30
N ALA A 138 19.45 -8.06 8.66
CA ALA A 138 18.40 -9.09 8.71
C ALA A 138 18.09 -9.66 7.32
N ILE A 139 18.06 -8.82 6.30
CA ILE A 139 17.90 -9.23 4.90
C ILE A 139 19.10 -10.09 4.46
N ALA A 140 20.33 -9.65 4.72
CA ALA A 140 21.53 -10.42 4.42
C ALA A 140 21.50 -11.80 5.09
N ARG A 141 21.12 -11.88 6.37
CA ARG A 141 20.96 -13.13 7.12
C ARG A 141 19.91 -14.06 6.48
N ALA A 142 18.84 -13.50 5.96
CA ALA A 142 17.80 -14.28 5.28
C ALA A 142 18.27 -14.75 3.90
N LEU A 143 18.98 -13.92 3.13
CA LEU A 143 19.40 -14.19 1.77
C LEU A 143 20.63 -15.10 1.65
N VAL A 144 21.52 -15.10 2.65
CA VAL A 144 22.80 -15.87 2.61
C VAL A 144 22.59 -17.39 2.43
N ASN A 145 21.43 -17.89 2.81
CA ASN A 145 21.02 -19.28 2.61
C ASN A 145 20.49 -19.57 1.19
N ARG A 146 20.43 -18.55 0.32
CA ARG A 146 19.91 -18.63 -1.06
C ARG A 146 18.49 -19.24 -1.12
N PRO A 147 17.48 -18.63 -0.43
CA PRO A 147 16.11 -19.07 -0.56
C PRO A 147 15.59 -18.76 -1.97
N LYS A 148 14.53 -19.44 -2.41
CA LYS A 148 13.82 -19.08 -3.63
C LYS A 148 12.82 -17.92 -3.39
N VAL A 149 12.30 -17.82 -2.17
CA VAL A 149 11.32 -16.79 -1.79
C VAL A 149 11.75 -16.12 -0.48
N LEU A 150 11.71 -14.79 -0.46
CA LEU A 150 11.88 -13.99 0.75
C LEU A 150 10.54 -13.41 1.17
N LEU A 151 10.15 -13.69 2.42
CA LEU A 151 8.95 -13.15 3.06
C LEU A 151 9.34 -11.96 3.93
N LEU A 152 8.67 -10.83 3.74
CA LEU A 152 8.95 -9.56 4.42
C LEU A 152 7.68 -9.08 5.13
N ASP A 153 7.67 -9.08 6.46
CA ASP A 153 6.52 -8.70 7.28
C ASP A 153 6.71 -7.26 7.81
N GLU A 154 6.10 -6.27 7.15
CA GLU A 154 6.19 -4.82 7.46
C GLU A 154 7.61 -4.33 7.76
N PRO A 155 8.60 -4.60 6.91
CA PRO A 155 9.99 -4.37 7.26
C PRO A 155 10.35 -2.88 7.36
N LEU A 156 9.61 -1.97 6.73
CA LEU A 156 9.89 -0.53 6.70
C LEU A 156 9.13 0.27 7.74
N GLY A 157 8.15 -0.32 8.45
CA GLY A 157 7.25 0.38 9.35
C GLY A 157 7.92 1.12 10.54
N ALA A 158 9.15 0.72 10.91
CA ALA A 158 9.89 1.36 12.01
C ALA A 158 10.87 2.47 11.55
N LEU A 159 10.92 2.78 10.24
CA LEU A 159 11.85 3.75 9.66
C LEU A 159 11.19 5.13 9.46
N ASP A 160 11.99 6.20 9.59
CA ASP A 160 11.57 7.53 9.17
C ASP A 160 11.35 7.60 7.64
N MET A 161 10.60 8.62 7.18
CA MET A 161 10.17 8.75 5.79
C MET A 161 11.35 8.75 4.79
N ARG A 162 12.44 9.45 5.09
CA ARG A 162 13.60 9.54 4.19
C ARG A 162 14.29 8.18 4.06
N LEU A 163 14.57 7.57 5.21
CA LEU A 163 15.22 6.26 5.25
C LEU A 163 14.33 5.17 4.63
N ARG A 164 13.01 5.30 4.76
CA ARG A 164 12.04 4.41 4.13
C ARG A 164 12.16 4.45 2.61
N LYS A 165 12.18 5.64 1.99
CA LYS A 165 12.35 5.80 0.53
C LYS A 165 13.68 5.23 0.03
N ASP A 166 14.78 5.48 0.75
CA ASP A 166 16.09 4.88 0.40
C ASP A 166 16.05 3.35 0.47
N MET A 167 15.35 2.79 1.46
CA MET A 167 15.23 1.34 1.63
C MET A 167 14.29 0.69 0.61
N GLN A 168 13.25 1.37 0.12
CA GLN A 168 12.40 0.88 -0.98
C GLN A 168 13.24 0.63 -2.24
N ILE A 169 14.05 1.61 -2.63
CA ILE A 169 14.97 1.51 -3.79
C ILE A 169 15.95 0.35 -3.59
N GLU A 170 16.51 0.24 -2.38
CA GLU A 170 17.49 -0.81 -2.06
C GLU A 170 16.86 -2.22 -2.08
N LEU A 171 15.63 -2.38 -1.57
CA LEU A 171 14.91 -3.66 -1.60
C LEU A 171 14.63 -4.13 -3.05
N LYS A 172 14.17 -3.23 -3.92
CA LYS A 172 13.94 -3.56 -5.34
C LYS A 172 15.26 -3.93 -6.03
N ARG A 173 16.35 -3.19 -5.76
CA ARG A 173 17.69 -3.48 -6.26
C ARG A 173 18.19 -4.87 -5.80
N ILE A 174 18.03 -5.19 -4.51
CA ILE A 174 18.42 -6.49 -3.94
C ILE A 174 17.62 -7.63 -4.60
N GLN A 175 16.31 -7.47 -4.72
CA GLN A 175 15.44 -8.46 -5.35
C GLN A 175 15.89 -8.78 -6.78
N GLN A 176 16.15 -7.73 -7.59
CA GLN A 176 16.63 -7.87 -8.96
C GLN A 176 18.04 -8.51 -9.03
N ALA A 177 18.97 -8.08 -8.17
CA ALA A 177 20.34 -8.61 -8.14
C ALA A 177 20.39 -10.08 -7.72
N MET A 178 19.49 -10.50 -6.84
CA MET A 178 19.44 -11.89 -6.35
C MET A 178 18.56 -12.80 -7.20
N ASP A 179 17.76 -12.24 -8.11
CA ASP A 179 16.88 -12.99 -9.02
C ASP A 179 15.93 -13.95 -8.27
N ILE A 180 15.28 -13.46 -7.19
CA ILE A 180 14.41 -14.24 -6.31
C ILE A 180 13.03 -13.58 -6.16
N THR A 181 12.03 -14.35 -5.72
CA THR A 181 10.68 -13.85 -5.44
C THR A 181 10.63 -13.18 -4.07
N PHE A 182 10.06 -11.97 -3.99
CA PHE A 182 9.73 -11.30 -2.75
C PHE A 182 8.22 -11.33 -2.53
N ILE A 183 7.81 -11.70 -1.31
CA ILE A 183 6.44 -11.52 -0.82
C ILE A 183 6.50 -10.51 0.31
N TYR A 184 5.99 -9.34 0.04
CA TYR A 184 6.06 -8.18 0.89
C TYR A 184 4.70 -7.91 1.55
N VAL A 185 4.66 -7.64 2.83
CA VAL A 185 3.45 -7.25 3.56
C VAL A 185 3.60 -5.81 4.02
N THR A 186 2.62 -4.99 3.71
CA THR A 186 2.52 -3.60 4.17
C THR A 186 1.06 -3.17 4.31
N HIS A 187 0.85 -2.07 5.00
CA HIS A 187 -0.39 -1.27 4.99
C HIS A 187 -0.17 0.08 4.29
N ASP A 188 1.05 0.38 3.84
CA ASP A 188 1.45 1.62 3.19
C ASP A 188 1.26 1.48 1.67
N GLN A 189 0.44 2.35 1.10
CA GLN A 189 0.07 2.35 -0.31
C GLN A 189 1.25 2.78 -1.18
N GLU A 190 2.02 3.80 -0.76
CA GLU A 190 3.21 4.27 -1.50
C GLU A 190 4.24 3.14 -1.65
N GLU A 191 4.45 2.34 -0.60
CA GLU A 191 5.36 1.19 -0.66
C GLU A 191 4.90 0.17 -1.70
N ALA A 192 3.61 -0.18 -1.67
CA ALA A 192 3.02 -1.16 -2.59
C ALA A 192 3.12 -0.69 -4.05
N LEU A 193 2.72 0.55 -4.33
CA LEU A 193 2.72 1.09 -5.69
C LEU A 193 4.14 1.30 -6.24
N ALA A 194 5.11 1.69 -5.39
CA ALA A 194 6.47 2.00 -5.84
C ALA A 194 7.35 0.77 -6.12
N MET A 195 7.12 -0.35 -5.43
CA MET A 195 8.05 -1.49 -5.48
C MET A 195 7.51 -2.72 -6.19
N SER A 196 6.19 -2.90 -6.26
CA SER A 196 5.60 -4.17 -6.67
C SER A 196 5.56 -4.36 -8.18
N ASP A 197 5.64 -5.60 -8.60
CA ASP A 197 5.24 -6.04 -9.93
C ASP A 197 3.76 -6.43 -9.91
N THR A 198 3.30 -6.99 -8.77
CA THR A 198 1.88 -7.32 -8.52
C THR A 198 1.49 -6.89 -7.11
N VAL A 199 0.32 -6.26 -6.99
CA VAL A 199 -0.32 -5.89 -5.72
C VAL A 199 -1.54 -6.76 -5.50
N VAL A 200 -1.68 -7.29 -4.29
CA VAL A 200 -2.86 -8.05 -3.82
C VAL A 200 -3.52 -7.24 -2.72
N VAL A 201 -4.64 -6.61 -3.02
CA VAL A 201 -5.42 -5.82 -2.06
C VAL A 201 -6.33 -6.75 -1.27
N MET A 202 -6.26 -6.69 0.06
CA MET A 202 -7.00 -7.54 0.98
C MET A 202 -7.84 -6.71 1.95
N ASP A 203 -9.05 -7.18 2.21
CA ASP A 203 -9.91 -6.67 3.29
C ASP A 203 -10.75 -7.80 3.88
N GLY A 204 -10.96 -7.78 5.21
CA GLY A 204 -11.81 -8.74 5.91
C GLY A 204 -11.48 -10.22 5.64
N GLY A 205 -10.20 -10.55 5.44
CA GLY A 205 -9.74 -11.92 5.19
C GLY A 205 -9.95 -12.43 3.77
N VAL A 206 -10.37 -11.59 2.83
CA VAL A 206 -10.57 -11.92 1.42
C VAL A 206 -9.74 -11.04 0.50
N ILE A 207 -9.41 -11.54 -0.69
CA ILE A 207 -8.76 -10.74 -1.72
C ILE A 207 -9.82 -9.90 -2.43
N GLN A 208 -9.61 -8.59 -2.50
CA GLN A 208 -10.49 -7.64 -3.18
C GLN A 208 -10.07 -7.47 -4.65
N GLN A 209 -8.76 -7.33 -4.91
CA GLN A 209 -8.22 -7.18 -6.25
C GLN A 209 -6.78 -7.68 -6.31
N ILE A 210 -6.37 -8.16 -7.49
CA ILE A 210 -4.99 -8.49 -7.85
C ILE A 210 -4.71 -7.83 -9.19
N GLY A 211 -3.60 -7.09 -9.30
CA GLY A 211 -3.20 -6.43 -10.54
C GLY A 211 -1.82 -5.79 -10.43
N THR A 212 -1.38 -5.14 -11.50
CA THR A 212 -0.22 -4.26 -11.46
C THR A 212 -0.53 -3.02 -10.60
N PRO A 213 0.48 -2.28 -10.12
CA PRO A 213 0.23 -1.00 -9.44
C PRO A 213 -0.68 -0.05 -10.23
N GLU A 214 -0.46 0.06 -11.53
CA GLU A 214 -1.26 0.88 -12.43
C GLU A 214 -2.71 0.40 -12.52
N ASP A 215 -2.96 -0.91 -12.66
CA ASP A 215 -4.32 -1.48 -12.71
C ASP A 215 -5.08 -1.22 -11.41
N ILE A 216 -4.41 -1.40 -10.25
CA ILE A 216 -5.02 -1.21 -8.93
C ILE A 216 -5.40 0.25 -8.70
N TYR A 217 -4.57 1.20 -9.19
CA TYR A 217 -4.81 2.64 -9.04
C TYR A 217 -5.87 3.16 -10.00
N ASN A 218 -5.74 2.83 -11.30
CA ASN A 218 -6.56 3.40 -12.37
C ASN A 218 -7.89 2.66 -12.57
N GLU A 219 -7.91 1.33 -12.34
CA GLU A 219 -9.06 0.46 -12.59
C GLU A 219 -9.47 -0.32 -11.32
N PRO A 220 -9.79 0.37 -10.21
CA PRO A 220 -10.23 -0.29 -8.99
C PRO A 220 -11.53 -1.06 -9.21
N THR A 221 -11.63 -2.28 -8.65
CA THR A 221 -12.80 -3.15 -8.84
C THR A 221 -14.01 -2.76 -8.00
N ASN A 222 -13.82 -2.00 -6.93
CA ASN A 222 -14.87 -1.55 -6.02
C ASN A 222 -14.44 -0.30 -5.23
N ALA A 223 -15.40 0.33 -4.57
CA ALA A 223 -15.20 1.57 -3.80
C ALA A 223 -14.13 1.43 -2.70
N PHE A 224 -14.03 0.26 -2.04
CA PHE A 224 -12.98 0.04 -1.04
C PHE A 224 -11.58 0.12 -1.64
N VAL A 225 -11.34 -0.54 -2.79
CA VAL A 225 -10.01 -0.49 -3.44
C VAL A 225 -9.69 0.92 -3.90
N ALA A 226 -10.67 1.63 -4.48
CA ALA A 226 -10.49 3.00 -4.93
C ALA A 226 -10.07 3.94 -3.80
N ASP A 227 -10.78 3.92 -2.68
CA ASP A 227 -10.53 4.76 -1.50
C ASP A 227 -9.25 4.34 -0.77
N PHE A 228 -9.04 3.03 -0.62
CA PHE A 228 -7.89 2.51 0.11
C PHE A 228 -6.55 2.74 -0.61
N ILE A 229 -6.51 2.84 -1.94
CA ILE A 229 -5.24 2.98 -2.71
C ILE A 229 -4.81 4.44 -2.87
N GLY A 230 -5.73 5.37 -2.82
CA GLY A 230 -5.46 6.80 -2.99
C GLY A 230 -6.71 7.62 -2.82
N GLU A 231 -6.51 8.91 -2.65
CA GLU A 231 -7.60 9.87 -2.55
C GLU A 231 -8.50 9.76 -3.79
N SER A 232 -9.82 9.75 -3.58
CA SER A 232 -10.80 9.52 -4.65
C SER A 232 -12.09 10.26 -4.40
N ASN A 233 -12.67 10.83 -5.44
CA ASN A 233 -14.08 11.23 -5.44
C ASN A 233 -14.88 10.01 -5.91
N ILE A 234 -15.65 9.39 -5.01
CA ILE A 234 -16.50 8.23 -5.31
C ILE A 234 -17.95 8.70 -5.30
N ILE A 235 -18.61 8.57 -6.44
CA ILE A 235 -19.88 9.23 -6.70
C ILE A 235 -20.90 8.21 -7.18
N ASP A 236 -22.14 8.32 -6.75
CA ASP A 236 -23.26 7.56 -7.30
C ASP A 236 -23.59 8.00 -8.72
N GLY A 237 -23.68 7.03 -9.63
CA GLY A 237 -24.01 7.27 -11.03
C GLY A 237 -24.91 6.19 -11.63
N HIS A 238 -25.34 6.42 -12.88
CA HIS A 238 -26.06 5.43 -13.66
C HIS A 238 -25.41 5.28 -15.04
N MET A 239 -25.09 4.06 -15.42
CA MET A 239 -24.55 3.80 -16.75
C MET A 239 -25.68 3.90 -17.78
N LEU A 240 -25.65 4.91 -18.66
CA LEU A 240 -26.69 5.11 -19.65
C LEU A 240 -26.59 4.12 -20.80
N GLU A 241 -25.39 3.97 -21.34
CA GLU A 241 -24.98 3.11 -22.43
C GLU A 241 -23.46 2.94 -22.39
N ASP A 242 -22.89 2.03 -23.15
CA ASP A 242 -21.43 1.86 -23.23
C ASP A 242 -20.72 3.20 -23.47
N CYS A 243 -19.68 3.48 -22.68
CA CYS A 243 -18.90 4.70 -22.70
C CYS A 243 -19.66 5.98 -22.26
N TYR A 244 -20.81 5.89 -21.61
CA TYR A 244 -21.55 7.05 -21.11
C TYR A 244 -22.20 6.80 -19.76
N VAL A 245 -21.81 7.59 -18.77
CA VAL A 245 -22.33 7.56 -17.41
C VAL A 245 -23.05 8.86 -17.07
N GLU A 246 -24.10 8.81 -16.29
CA GLU A 246 -24.80 9.96 -15.71
C GLU A 246 -24.31 10.19 -14.28
N ILE A 247 -23.86 11.42 -14.00
CA ILE A 247 -23.47 11.91 -12.69
C ILE A 247 -24.23 13.21 -12.43
N TYR A 248 -24.96 13.33 -11.32
CA TYR A 248 -25.80 14.50 -10.97
C TYR A 248 -26.72 14.96 -12.10
N GLY A 249 -27.36 14.01 -12.81
CA GLY A 249 -28.26 14.28 -13.93
C GLY A 249 -27.60 14.81 -15.20
N ARG A 250 -26.28 14.70 -15.31
CA ARG A 250 -25.50 15.12 -16.48
C ARG A 250 -24.75 13.93 -17.09
N LYS A 251 -24.75 13.87 -18.43
CA LYS A 251 -24.09 12.81 -19.20
C LYS A 251 -22.60 13.11 -19.37
N PHE A 252 -21.75 12.17 -18.93
CA PHE A 252 -20.31 12.17 -19.12
C PHE A 252 -19.89 11.04 -20.04
N LYS A 253 -18.82 11.25 -20.80
CA LYS A 253 -18.17 10.21 -21.57
C LYS A 253 -17.12 9.52 -20.70
N CYS A 254 -17.09 8.19 -20.69
CA CYS A 254 -16.08 7.36 -20.04
C CYS A 254 -15.54 6.31 -21.01
N LEU A 255 -14.65 5.44 -20.57
CA LEU A 255 -14.12 4.34 -21.38
C LEU A 255 -14.78 2.99 -21.07
N ASP A 256 -15.49 2.89 -19.96
CA ASP A 256 -16.07 1.65 -19.46
C ASP A 256 -17.24 1.15 -20.31
N LYS A 257 -17.39 -0.21 -20.34
CA LYS A 257 -18.36 -0.93 -21.13
C LYS A 257 -18.89 -2.17 -20.40
N GLY A 258 -19.98 -2.74 -20.91
CA GLY A 258 -20.50 -4.01 -20.43
C GLY A 258 -21.42 -3.91 -19.22
N PHE A 259 -22.02 -2.75 -19.00
CA PHE A 259 -23.06 -2.48 -18.02
C PHE A 259 -24.44 -2.55 -18.67
N ALA A 260 -25.46 -2.89 -17.89
CA ALA A 260 -26.84 -2.79 -18.36
C ALA A 260 -27.29 -1.31 -18.47
N PRO A 261 -28.18 -0.96 -19.41
CA PRO A 261 -28.72 0.39 -19.47
C PRO A 261 -29.40 0.81 -18.17
N ASN A 262 -29.08 1.99 -17.68
CA ASN A 262 -29.47 2.54 -16.37
C ASN A 262 -29.05 1.68 -15.17
N GLU A 263 -27.98 0.89 -15.29
CA GLU A 263 -27.39 0.17 -14.15
C GLU A 263 -26.82 1.19 -13.15
N PRO A 264 -27.19 1.09 -11.85
CA PRO A 264 -26.58 1.93 -10.82
C PRO A 264 -25.13 1.51 -10.61
N VAL A 265 -24.24 2.49 -10.56
CA VAL A 265 -22.78 2.29 -10.53
C VAL A 265 -22.14 3.20 -9.49
N ASP A 266 -20.93 2.85 -9.07
CA ASP A 266 -19.98 3.75 -8.40
C ASP A 266 -19.06 4.34 -9.47
N VAL A 267 -18.89 5.66 -9.45
CA VAL A 267 -17.97 6.36 -10.36
C VAL A 267 -16.81 6.89 -9.56
N VAL A 268 -15.61 6.55 -9.95
CA VAL A 268 -14.37 7.05 -9.35
C VAL A 268 -13.75 8.09 -10.25
N ILE A 269 -13.36 9.21 -9.64
CA ILE A 269 -12.62 10.29 -10.29
C ILE A 269 -11.47 10.65 -9.37
N ARG A 270 -10.23 10.54 -9.86
CA ARG A 270 -9.06 10.94 -9.09
C ARG A 270 -8.97 12.46 -8.99
N PRO A 271 -8.55 13.02 -7.84
CA PRO A 271 -8.44 14.46 -7.66
C PRO A 271 -7.54 15.17 -8.68
N GLU A 272 -6.49 14.50 -9.15
CA GLU A 272 -5.53 14.99 -10.15
C GLU A 272 -6.06 14.95 -11.58
N ASP A 273 -7.12 14.17 -11.86
CA ASP A 273 -7.73 14.05 -13.20
C ASP A 273 -8.82 15.10 -13.46
N ILE A 274 -8.98 16.02 -12.52
CA ILE A 274 -10.00 17.06 -12.60
C ILE A 274 -9.37 18.39 -13.01
N ASP A 275 -9.72 18.86 -14.21
CA ASP A 275 -9.31 20.16 -14.72
C ASP A 275 -10.25 21.27 -14.23
N ILE A 276 -9.65 22.33 -13.65
CA ILE A 276 -10.38 23.55 -13.30
C ILE A 276 -10.38 24.49 -14.49
N VAL A 277 -11.57 24.87 -14.93
CA VAL A 277 -11.80 25.75 -16.08
C VAL A 277 -12.73 26.93 -15.70
N PRO A 278 -12.84 27.98 -16.51
CA PRO A 278 -13.87 29.00 -16.34
C PRO A 278 -15.27 28.38 -16.27
N PRO A 279 -16.19 28.93 -15.45
CA PRO A 279 -17.52 28.34 -15.21
C PRO A 279 -18.31 28.04 -16.49
N GLU A 280 -18.15 28.87 -17.52
CA GLU A 280 -18.82 28.73 -18.81
C GLU A 280 -18.29 27.59 -19.68
N GLN A 281 -17.10 27.06 -19.37
CA GLN A 281 -16.47 25.94 -20.08
C GLN A 281 -16.64 24.60 -19.35
N GLY A 282 -17.00 24.64 -18.05
CA GLY A 282 -17.18 23.46 -17.22
C GLY A 282 -18.48 22.72 -17.53
N ARG A 283 -18.43 21.39 -17.42
CA ARG A 283 -19.64 20.55 -17.44
C ARG A 283 -20.41 20.63 -16.13
N ILE A 284 -19.72 20.79 -15.02
CA ILE A 284 -20.26 21.05 -13.70
C ILE A 284 -19.60 22.33 -13.19
N THR A 285 -20.36 23.12 -12.40
CA THR A 285 -19.85 24.32 -11.75
C THR A 285 -20.01 24.20 -10.26
N GLY A 286 -18.99 24.56 -9.50
CA GLY A 286 -19.00 24.52 -8.04
C GLY A 286 -18.31 25.73 -7.42
N THR A 287 -18.40 25.85 -6.12
CA THR A 287 -17.78 26.92 -5.35
C THR A 287 -16.64 26.36 -4.53
N VAL A 288 -15.46 26.99 -4.59
CA VAL A 288 -14.29 26.63 -3.77
C VAL A 288 -14.60 26.94 -2.32
N THR A 289 -14.56 25.92 -1.44
CA THR A 289 -14.85 26.06 -0.01
C THR A 289 -13.58 25.99 0.85
N SER A 290 -12.54 25.27 0.41
CA SER A 290 -11.28 25.16 1.12
C SER A 290 -10.11 25.05 0.15
N ILE A 291 -8.92 25.49 0.58
CA ILE A 291 -7.67 25.33 -0.15
C ILE A 291 -6.53 25.05 0.83
N THR A 292 -5.76 24.00 0.58
CA THR A 292 -4.61 23.60 1.41
C THR A 292 -3.40 23.39 0.55
N PHE A 293 -2.28 24.05 0.85
CA PHE A 293 -1.02 23.87 0.14
C PHE A 293 -0.25 22.64 0.67
N LYS A 294 0.03 21.68 -0.20
CA LYS A 294 0.75 20.43 0.10
C LYS A 294 2.22 20.44 -0.34
N GLY A 295 2.76 21.58 -0.69
CA GLY A 295 4.17 21.75 -1.11
C GLY A 295 4.36 21.76 -2.63
N MET A 296 3.81 20.80 -3.36
CA MET A 296 3.90 20.73 -4.83
C MET A 296 2.59 21.09 -5.53
N PHE A 297 1.47 20.90 -4.86
CA PHE A 297 0.12 21.14 -5.37
C PHE A 297 -0.76 21.68 -4.24
N TYR A 298 -1.96 22.11 -4.59
CA TYR A 298 -3.03 22.48 -3.68
C TYR A 298 -4.11 21.40 -3.68
N ASP A 299 -4.57 21.03 -2.49
CA ASP A 299 -5.84 20.33 -2.29
C ASP A 299 -6.95 21.39 -2.22
N ILE A 300 -7.91 21.30 -3.11
CA ILE A 300 -9.04 22.22 -3.19
C ILE A 300 -10.32 21.43 -2.97
N ILE A 301 -11.14 21.86 -2.00
CA ILE A 301 -12.48 21.31 -1.81
C ILE A 301 -13.46 22.23 -2.54
N VAL A 302 -14.28 21.62 -3.38
CA VAL A 302 -15.30 22.32 -4.20
C VAL A 302 -16.67 21.76 -3.87
N ASP A 303 -17.61 22.66 -3.53
CA ASP A 303 -19.02 22.33 -3.27
C ASP A 303 -19.86 22.50 -4.54
N PHE A 304 -20.57 21.43 -4.91
CA PHE A 304 -21.49 21.34 -6.04
C PHE A 304 -22.96 21.31 -5.59
N GLY A 305 -23.35 22.18 -4.67
CA GLY A 305 -24.72 22.23 -4.16
C GLY A 305 -25.00 21.17 -3.10
N GLY A 306 -24.04 20.94 -2.22
CA GLY A 306 -24.10 19.98 -1.12
C GLY A 306 -23.21 18.74 -1.34
N PHE A 307 -22.62 18.59 -2.53
CA PHE A 307 -21.63 17.53 -2.82
C PHE A 307 -20.24 18.15 -2.86
N LYS A 308 -19.33 17.63 -2.05
CA LYS A 308 -17.95 18.13 -1.98
C LYS A 308 -17.01 17.20 -2.73
N TRP A 309 -16.18 17.77 -3.60
CA TRP A 309 -15.12 17.05 -4.31
C TRP A 309 -13.75 17.60 -3.91
N LEU A 310 -12.79 16.70 -3.79
CA LEU A 310 -11.39 17.04 -3.70
C LEU A 310 -10.80 17.18 -5.12
N ILE A 311 -10.04 18.25 -5.35
CA ILE A 311 -9.31 18.50 -6.59
C ILE A 311 -7.85 18.79 -6.24
N GLN A 312 -6.92 18.16 -6.94
CA GLN A 312 -5.49 18.43 -6.83
C GLN A 312 -5.00 19.22 -8.03
N THR A 313 -4.46 20.42 -7.80
CA THR A 313 -3.97 21.30 -8.87
C THR A 313 -2.73 22.06 -8.43
N THR A 314 -1.90 22.46 -9.40
CA THR A 314 -0.75 23.35 -9.17
C THR A 314 -1.15 24.83 -9.11
N ASP A 315 -2.37 25.17 -9.53
CA ASP A 315 -2.86 26.54 -9.60
C ASP A 315 -3.61 26.95 -8.34
N PHE A 316 -3.38 28.17 -7.87
CA PHE A 316 -4.10 28.74 -6.73
C PHE A 316 -5.47 29.28 -7.15
N HIS A 317 -6.49 28.97 -6.33
CA HIS A 317 -7.87 29.47 -6.51
C HIS A 317 -8.38 30.08 -5.21
N ASP A 318 -9.05 31.24 -5.29
CA ASP A 318 -9.60 31.89 -4.11
C ASP A 318 -10.83 31.16 -3.57
N ILE A 319 -10.93 31.08 -2.24
CA ILE A 319 -12.13 30.58 -1.55
C ILE A 319 -13.33 31.47 -1.91
N GLY A 320 -14.49 30.86 -2.12
CA GLY A 320 -15.72 31.53 -2.55
C GLY A 320 -15.82 31.78 -4.06
N LYS A 321 -14.77 31.46 -4.83
CA LYS A 321 -14.78 31.56 -6.29
C LYS A 321 -15.59 30.41 -6.91
N THR A 322 -16.45 30.74 -7.87
CA THR A 322 -17.13 29.73 -8.69
C THR A 322 -16.19 29.29 -9.82
N ILE A 323 -16.00 27.99 -9.97
CA ILE A 323 -15.18 27.34 -11.01
C ILE A 323 -16.02 26.36 -11.82
N GLY A 324 -15.58 26.10 -13.04
CA GLY A 324 -16.05 24.99 -13.86
C GLY A 324 -15.11 23.79 -13.75
N ILE A 325 -15.65 22.60 -13.96
CA ILE A 325 -14.91 21.35 -13.97
C ILE A 325 -15.02 20.68 -15.31
N LEU A 326 -13.88 20.23 -15.82
CA LEU A 326 -13.75 19.37 -16.97
C LEU A 326 -13.02 18.09 -16.55
N ILE A 327 -13.48 16.95 -17.03
CA ILE A 327 -12.86 15.64 -16.80
C ILE A 327 -12.78 14.95 -18.15
N GLU A 328 -11.59 14.50 -18.51
CA GLU A 328 -11.41 13.70 -19.72
C GLU A 328 -12.00 12.30 -19.55
N PRO A 329 -12.39 11.61 -20.62
CA PRO A 329 -13.06 10.31 -20.52
C PRO A 329 -12.27 9.19 -19.83
N ASP A 330 -10.94 9.27 -19.84
CA ASP A 330 -10.02 8.33 -19.17
C ASP A 330 -9.85 8.62 -17.67
N GLY A 331 -10.16 9.84 -17.21
CA GLY A 331 -10.23 10.19 -15.78
C GLY A 331 -11.52 9.76 -15.09
N ILE A 332 -12.45 9.10 -15.80
CA ILE A 332 -13.70 8.59 -15.23
C ILE A 332 -13.68 7.06 -15.29
N HIS A 333 -13.60 6.40 -14.12
CA HIS A 333 -13.69 4.95 -14.03
C HIS A 333 -15.01 4.52 -13.37
N VAL A 334 -15.70 3.54 -13.99
CA VAL A 334 -17.04 3.10 -13.57
C VAL A 334 -16.98 1.69 -12.99
N MET A 335 -17.44 1.54 -11.75
CA MET A 335 -17.48 0.28 -11.02
C MET A 335 -18.91 -0.18 -10.76
N LYS A 336 -19.10 -1.50 -10.68
CA LYS A 336 -20.38 -2.07 -10.20
C LYS A 336 -20.56 -1.78 -8.72
N LYS A 337 -21.83 -1.57 -8.33
CA LYS A 337 -22.19 -1.48 -6.92
C LYS A 337 -21.74 -2.73 -6.16
N SER A 338 -21.20 -2.55 -4.97
CA SER A 338 -20.69 -3.60 -4.09
C SER A 338 -21.18 -3.40 -2.66
N LYS A 339 -20.79 -4.28 -1.74
CA LYS A 339 -21.05 -4.10 -0.29
C LYS A 339 -20.38 -2.83 0.30
N TYR A 340 -19.44 -2.25 -0.42
CA TYR A 340 -18.74 -1.04 -0.02
C TYR A 340 -19.37 0.24 -0.58
N SER A 341 -20.32 0.12 -1.51
CA SER A 341 -21.04 1.28 -2.08
C SER A 341 -21.81 2.04 -1.00
N GLY A 342 -21.66 3.37 -0.99
CA GLY A 342 -22.27 4.23 0.02
C GLY A 342 -21.53 4.28 1.37
N MET A 343 -20.50 3.45 1.58
CA MET A 343 -19.61 3.59 2.76
C MET A 343 -18.65 4.75 2.60
N PHE A 344 -18.30 5.05 1.34
CA PHE A 344 -17.45 6.14 0.90
C PHE A 344 -18.24 7.08 -0.02
N GLY A 345 -19.55 7.23 0.22
CA GLY A 345 -20.52 7.91 -0.64
C GLY A 345 -20.13 9.34 -1.02
N ASP A 346 -21.08 10.15 -1.54
CA ASP A 346 -20.89 11.56 -2.00
C ASP A 346 -20.09 12.47 -1.03
N TYR A 347 -19.57 11.87 0.01
CA TYR A 347 -18.56 12.37 0.92
C TYR A 347 -17.29 11.56 0.65
N SER A 348 -16.33 12.11 -0.11
CA SER A 348 -14.98 11.61 -0.03
C SER A 348 -14.61 11.57 1.47
N SER A 349 -13.81 10.61 1.92
CA SER A 349 -13.30 10.48 3.30
C SER A 349 -12.72 11.79 3.88
N TYR A 350 -12.46 12.74 3.03
CA TYR A 350 -12.02 14.11 3.31
C TYR A 350 -13.13 15.05 3.81
N SER A 351 -14.41 14.82 3.51
CA SER A 351 -15.44 15.78 3.94
C SER A 351 -15.68 15.77 5.44
N GLU A 352 -15.55 14.62 6.11
CA GLU A 352 -15.69 14.52 7.58
C GLU A 352 -14.47 15.07 8.31
N GLU A 353 -13.24 14.75 7.88
CA GLU A 353 -12.01 15.29 8.47
C GLU A 353 -11.86 16.81 8.30
N TYR A 354 -12.32 17.37 7.18
CA TYR A 354 -12.25 18.82 6.92
C TYR A 354 -13.33 19.61 7.61
N ASP A 355 -14.52 19.06 7.81
CA ASP A 355 -15.56 19.72 8.60
C ASP A 355 -15.12 19.81 10.08
N ASP A 356 -14.47 18.80 10.64
CA ASP A 356 -13.87 18.81 11.99
C ASP A 356 -12.72 19.84 12.11
N LEU A 357 -11.90 20.02 11.05
CA LEU A 357 -10.82 20.99 11.03
C LEU A 357 -11.31 22.43 10.84
N SER A 358 -12.37 22.64 10.03
CA SER A 358 -12.96 23.96 9.85
C SER A 358 -13.66 24.47 11.12
N ASP A 359 -14.26 23.57 11.89
CA ASP A 359 -14.84 23.88 13.20
C ASP A 359 -13.75 24.19 14.25
N ALA A 360 -12.58 23.56 14.17
CA ALA A 360 -11.45 23.83 15.05
C ALA A 360 -10.82 25.21 14.78
N ASP A 361 -10.71 25.63 13.52
CA ASP A 361 -10.23 26.97 13.15
C ASP A 361 -11.19 28.08 13.55
N SER A 362 -12.52 27.86 13.53
CA SER A 362 -13.52 28.80 14.01
C SER A 362 -13.46 29.01 15.53
N ILE A 363 -13.09 27.98 16.29
CA ILE A 363 -12.88 28.06 17.75
C ILE A 363 -11.64 28.90 18.10
N ILE A 364 -10.60 28.84 17.28
CA ILE A 364 -9.35 29.59 17.49
C ILE A 364 -9.53 31.10 17.17
N GLU A 365 -10.40 31.47 16.24
CA GLU A 365 -10.74 32.88 15.97
C GLU A 365 -11.58 33.49 17.08
N ASP A 366 -12.53 32.76 17.67
CA ASP A 366 -13.35 33.25 18.81
C ASP A 366 -12.51 33.43 20.09
N GLU A 367 -11.46 32.65 20.32
CA GLU A 367 -10.57 32.82 21.48
C GLU A 367 -9.64 34.06 21.33
N ARG A 368 -9.26 34.45 20.11
CA ARG A 368 -8.45 35.67 19.88
C ARG A 368 -9.20 36.95 20.05
N ASP A 369 -10.53 36.95 19.75
CA ASP A 369 -11.37 38.13 19.94
C ASP A 369 -11.77 38.35 21.41
N THR A 370 -11.66 37.33 22.28
CA THR A 370 -11.95 37.46 23.71
C THR A 370 -10.74 37.91 24.56
N GLU A 371 -9.50 37.72 24.11
CA GLU A 371 -8.31 38.22 24.83
C GLU A 371 -8.00 39.72 24.54
N GLY A 372 -8.57 40.29 23.49
CA GLY A 372 -8.37 41.71 23.16
C GLY A 372 -9.21 42.72 23.96
N ALA A 373 -10.15 42.29 24.82
CA ALA A 373 -11.12 43.15 25.50
C ALA A 373 -10.85 43.37 27.02
N SER A 374 -9.72 42.94 27.57
CA SER A 374 -9.47 43.01 29.03
C SER A 374 -8.34 43.88 29.50
N ASP A 375 -7.81 44.83 28.65
CA ASP A 375 -6.76 45.75 29.08
C ASP A 375 -7.05 47.19 28.68
N GLU A 376 -8.19 47.73 29.08
CA GLU A 376 -8.44 49.19 29.32
C GLU A 376 -9.50 49.36 30.40
N GLY A 377 -8.99 49.54 31.65
CA GLY A 377 -9.84 49.89 32.79
C GLY A 377 -8.98 50.16 34.03
#